data_662fa5c69f865ca3432fa40b2719ca7f
#
_entry.id   662fa5c69f865ca3432fa40b2719ca7f
#
_cell.length_a   1.000
_cell.length_b   1.000
_cell.length_c   1.000
_cell.angle_alpha   90.00
_cell.angle_beta   90.00
_cell.angle_gamma   90.00
#
_symmetry.space_group_name_H-M   'P 1'
#
loop_
_entity.id
_entity.type
_entity.pdbx_description
1 polymer ?
#
loop_
_entity_poly.entity_id
_entity_poly.type
_entity_poly.pdbx_seq_one_letter_code
_entity_poly.pdbx_strand_id
1 'polypeptide(L)'
;MSGIVTRPVPLRSQDQLVREGLHPVLARVCAARGISRRGEVDDALSGLIPPSDLLNAERAAVLLADAIAAGKRMLIVADYDCDGATACALGMRALTAFGANVGYLVPNRFEFGYGLTPEIVVLAAKSKPDLLITVDNGIASVEGVEAARELGIEVIVTDHHLPGAELPRAAAIVNPNQAGCAFPSKSLAGVGVMFYVMLALRAELRKRGAFSGKEEPALADLLDLLALGTVADVVPLDFNNRVLVSQGLKRIRAGRMQEGVRALFAVAGRDPSRASGFDLGFLLGPRLNAAGRLSDMSLGIECLVTTDRGRALEIARQLDDLNRERRVIEADMQSQADELLAKLSVGDSCSISLYDPSWHQGVVGILAGRVKERHHRPTFAFAPGNSDEIRGSGRSIAGLHLRDALDLVAKRAPGLLVRFGGHAAAAGLTLRAADFTRFAEAFESVARQLLSPGQLARAVETDGSLEPAYLDLGLAQLLERQIWGQGFPQPLFCDEFEVLGQRVVGEKHTKLNLSRGGRTVEAMRFNALDSLPSRVRAAYRLSVNEFNGAQTLQLVIEHWEKTGT
;
A
#
# COMPACT_ATOMS: atom_id res chain seq x y z
N MET A 1 8.70 27.19 -2.48
CA MET A 1 9.84 26.62 -3.25
C MET A 1 10.22 25.32 -2.55
N SER A 2 10.33 24.23 -3.30
CA SER A 2 10.79 22.96 -2.76
C SER A 2 12.32 23.02 -2.62
N GLY A 3 12.85 22.72 -1.43
CA GLY A 3 14.30 22.70 -1.18
C GLY A 3 14.81 21.25 -1.12
N ILE A 4 15.98 20.98 -1.68
CA ILE A 4 16.67 19.69 -1.51
C ILE A 4 17.34 19.68 -0.14
N VAL A 5 16.96 18.73 0.71
CA VAL A 5 17.53 18.50 2.03
C VAL A 5 18.19 17.12 2.12
N THR A 6 19.22 17.00 2.95
CA THR A 6 19.89 15.70 3.17
C THR A 6 19.40 15.08 4.47
N ARG A 7 19.04 13.79 4.43
CA ARG A 7 18.70 13.01 5.62
C ARG A 7 19.88 12.92 6.58
N PRO A 8 19.63 13.07 7.89
CA PRO A 8 20.66 12.81 8.88
C PRO A 8 21.04 11.32 8.87
N VAL A 9 22.35 11.07 8.97
CA VAL A 9 22.90 9.70 9.01
C VAL A 9 23.54 9.46 10.37
N PRO A 10 23.07 8.47 11.16
CA PRO A 10 23.73 8.04 12.38
C PRO A 10 25.09 7.39 12.05
N LEU A 11 26.20 8.13 12.19
CA LEU A 11 27.54 7.67 11.78
C LEU A 11 27.95 6.36 12.46
N ARG A 12 27.61 6.17 13.76
CA ARG A 12 27.92 4.92 14.46
C ARG A 12 27.24 3.71 13.82
N SER A 13 25.98 3.84 13.41
CA SER A 13 25.26 2.76 12.72
C SER A 13 25.84 2.50 11.33
N GLN A 14 26.18 3.55 10.58
CA GLN A 14 26.84 3.42 9.29
C GLN A 14 28.17 2.66 9.41
N ASP A 15 29.03 3.07 10.33
CA ASP A 15 30.33 2.43 10.56
C ASP A 15 30.19 0.96 10.97
N GLN A 16 29.20 0.66 11.82
CA GLN A 16 28.89 -0.72 12.22
C GLN A 16 28.49 -1.57 11.02
N LEU A 17 27.57 -1.08 10.19
CA LEU A 17 27.12 -1.79 8.99
C LEU A 17 28.26 -2.04 7.99
N VAL A 18 29.17 -1.06 7.81
CA VAL A 18 30.36 -1.24 6.97
C VAL A 18 31.30 -2.30 7.54
N ARG A 19 31.54 -2.32 8.87
CA ARG A 19 32.35 -3.35 9.53
C ARG A 19 31.74 -4.75 9.39
N GLU A 20 30.41 -4.82 9.35
CA GLU A 20 29.65 -6.06 9.10
C GLU A 20 29.58 -6.46 7.61
N GLY A 21 30.29 -5.72 6.74
CA GLY A 21 30.49 -6.05 5.33
C GLY A 21 29.42 -5.51 4.37
N LEU A 22 28.60 -4.53 4.77
CA LEU A 22 27.73 -3.84 3.82
C LEU A 22 28.56 -2.87 2.97
N HIS A 23 28.15 -2.72 1.70
CA HIS A 23 28.71 -1.70 0.81
C HIS A 23 28.55 -0.30 1.45
N PRO A 24 29.58 0.58 1.47
CA PRO A 24 29.55 1.85 2.20
C PRO A 24 28.33 2.73 1.90
N VAL A 25 27.93 2.82 0.62
CA VAL A 25 26.74 3.59 0.22
C VAL A 25 25.46 2.93 0.77
N LEU A 26 25.33 1.60 0.67
CA LEU A 26 24.16 0.88 1.20
C LEU A 26 24.10 1.01 2.74
N ALA A 27 25.23 0.94 3.42
CA ALA A 27 25.33 1.14 4.87
C ALA A 27 24.84 2.54 5.28
N ARG A 28 25.27 3.60 4.55
CA ARG A 28 24.79 4.98 4.75
C ARG A 28 23.28 5.08 4.57
N VAL A 29 22.78 4.55 3.46
CA VAL A 29 21.33 4.55 3.11
C VAL A 29 20.51 3.81 4.17
N CYS A 30 20.95 2.63 4.61
CA CYS A 30 20.30 1.84 5.64
C CYS A 30 20.33 2.54 7.00
N ALA A 31 21.48 3.10 7.40
CA ALA A 31 21.61 3.84 8.66
C ALA A 31 20.67 5.06 8.71
N ALA A 32 20.53 5.80 7.59
CA ALA A 32 19.60 6.91 7.48
C ALA A 32 18.11 6.49 7.60
N ARG A 33 17.82 5.19 7.51
CA ARG A 33 16.48 4.58 7.68
C ARG A 33 16.33 3.82 9.00
N GLY A 34 17.25 4.06 9.94
CA GLY A 34 17.19 3.50 11.29
C GLY A 34 17.78 2.11 11.44
N ILE A 35 18.40 1.55 10.40
CA ILE A 35 19.08 0.25 10.48
C ILE A 35 20.42 0.40 11.18
N SER A 36 20.71 -0.46 12.14
CA SER A 36 21.93 -0.42 12.94
C SER A 36 22.80 -1.68 12.85
N ARG A 37 22.24 -2.80 12.42
CA ARG A 37 22.91 -4.09 12.34
C ARG A 37 22.58 -4.78 11.01
N ARG A 38 23.53 -5.56 10.48
CA ARG A 38 23.35 -6.29 9.23
C ARG A 38 22.16 -7.26 9.26
N GLY A 39 21.92 -7.94 10.39
CA GLY A 39 20.79 -8.83 10.55
C GLY A 39 19.41 -8.19 10.28
N GLU A 40 19.32 -6.86 10.40
CA GLU A 40 18.10 -6.10 10.05
C GLU A 40 17.93 -5.88 8.54
N VAL A 41 18.95 -6.21 7.73
CA VAL A 41 18.91 -6.20 6.26
C VAL A 41 18.75 -7.62 5.70
N ASP A 42 19.04 -8.64 6.50
CA ASP A 42 18.88 -10.03 6.12
C ASP A 42 17.39 -10.35 5.92
N ASP A 43 17.13 -11.22 4.97
CA ASP A 43 15.76 -11.56 4.56
C ASP A 43 15.41 -13.05 4.73
N ALA A 44 16.13 -13.75 5.60
CA ALA A 44 15.84 -15.14 5.92
C ALA A 44 14.53 -15.29 6.69
N LEU A 45 13.68 -16.27 6.32
CA LEU A 45 12.42 -16.55 7.03
C LEU A 45 12.60 -16.90 8.51
N SER A 46 13.78 -17.36 8.91
CA SER A 46 14.13 -17.60 10.32
C SER A 46 14.21 -16.34 11.16
N GLY A 47 14.29 -15.16 10.52
CA GLY A 47 14.27 -13.85 11.18
C GLY A 47 12.86 -13.29 11.43
N LEU A 48 11.80 -13.98 10.97
CA LEU A 48 10.43 -13.55 11.23
C LEU A 48 10.10 -13.57 12.72
N ILE A 49 9.29 -12.62 13.16
CA ILE A 49 8.75 -12.58 14.50
C ILE A 49 7.90 -13.83 14.73
N PRO A 50 8.00 -14.52 15.90
CA PRO A 50 7.20 -15.70 16.17
C PRO A 50 5.69 -15.41 16.16
N PRO A 51 4.83 -16.31 15.62
CA PRO A 51 3.37 -16.13 15.66
C PRO A 51 2.81 -16.04 17.10
N SER A 52 3.48 -16.62 18.09
CA SER A 52 3.11 -16.54 19.50
C SER A 52 3.09 -15.12 20.07
N ASP A 53 3.85 -14.20 19.46
CA ASP A 53 3.90 -12.81 19.90
C ASP A 53 2.68 -11.99 19.41
N LEU A 54 1.95 -12.51 18.41
CA LEU A 54 0.74 -11.88 17.89
C LEU A 54 -0.47 -12.31 18.75
N LEU A 55 -1.00 -11.35 19.50
CA LEU A 55 -2.07 -11.59 20.44
C LEU A 55 -3.25 -12.35 19.82
N ASN A 56 -3.68 -13.42 20.49
CA ASN A 56 -4.75 -14.33 20.07
C ASN A 56 -4.50 -15.16 18.80
N ALA A 57 -3.32 -15.13 18.18
CA ALA A 57 -3.05 -15.97 17.03
C ALA A 57 -3.16 -17.47 17.35
N GLU A 58 -2.64 -17.90 18.51
CA GLU A 58 -2.77 -19.29 19.00
C GLU A 58 -4.24 -19.63 19.35
N ARG A 59 -4.99 -18.70 19.94
CA ARG A 59 -6.42 -18.90 20.20
C ARG A 59 -7.22 -19.07 18.91
N ALA A 60 -6.98 -18.22 17.92
CA ALA A 60 -7.60 -18.36 16.60
C ALA A 60 -7.23 -19.69 15.95
N ALA A 61 -5.97 -20.13 16.07
CA ALA A 61 -5.51 -21.41 15.57
C ALA A 61 -6.24 -22.61 16.21
N VAL A 62 -6.46 -22.58 17.52
CA VAL A 62 -7.24 -23.64 18.22
C VAL A 62 -8.68 -23.66 17.71
N LEU A 63 -9.36 -22.51 17.64
CA LEU A 63 -10.75 -22.41 17.14
C LEU A 63 -10.88 -22.93 15.71
N LEU A 64 -9.93 -22.55 14.83
CA LEU A 64 -9.89 -23.02 13.45
C LEU A 64 -9.64 -24.53 13.36
N ALA A 65 -8.72 -25.07 14.15
CA ALA A 65 -8.43 -26.50 14.20
C ALA A 65 -9.62 -27.32 14.71
N ASP A 66 -10.36 -26.80 15.72
CA ASP A 66 -11.60 -27.40 16.21
C ASP A 66 -12.68 -27.38 15.14
N ALA A 67 -12.82 -26.26 14.43
CA ALA A 67 -13.79 -26.13 13.35
C ALA A 67 -13.48 -27.06 12.16
N ILE A 68 -12.18 -27.25 11.82
CA ILE A 68 -11.76 -28.23 10.80
C ILE A 68 -12.12 -29.64 11.25
N ALA A 69 -11.77 -30.01 12.49
CA ALA A 69 -12.03 -31.36 13.04
C ALA A 69 -13.52 -31.68 13.10
N ALA A 70 -14.35 -30.66 13.37
CA ALA A 70 -15.81 -30.79 13.40
C ALA A 70 -16.49 -30.69 12.02
N GLY A 71 -15.75 -30.46 10.94
CA GLY A 71 -16.29 -30.26 9.59
C GLY A 71 -17.19 -29.01 9.45
N LYS A 72 -16.98 -28.01 10.33
CA LYS A 72 -17.75 -26.75 10.33
C LYS A 72 -17.58 -26.00 9.01
N ARG A 73 -18.65 -25.34 8.56
CA ARG A 73 -18.63 -24.45 7.40
C ARG A 73 -18.07 -23.10 7.80
N MET A 74 -16.96 -22.72 7.20
CA MET A 74 -16.29 -21.43 7.40
C MET A 74 -16.59 -20.50 6.23
N LEU A 75 -16.74 -19.21 6.51
CA LEU A 75 -16.89 -18.18 5.49
C LEU A 75 -15.96 -17.01 5.77
N ILE A 76 -15.05 -16.73 4.83
CA ILE A 76 -14.19 -15.54 4.89
C ILE A 76 -14.98 -14.34 4.38
N VAL A 77 -15.05 -13.27 5.17
CA VAL A 77 -15.59 -11.96 4.77
C VAL A 77 -14.42 -11.02 4.55
N ALA A 78 -14.14 -10.72 3.27
CA ALA A 78 -12.96 -9.97 2.86
C ALA A 78 -13.26 -8.47 2.65
N ASP A 79 -12.23 -7.62 2.82
CA ASP A 79 -12.27 -6.27 2.29
C ASP A 79 -12.18 -6.27 0.75
N TYR A 80 -12.54 -5.15 0.13
CA TYR A 80 -12.72 -4.98 -1.32
C TYR A 80 -11.50 -4.34 -2.03
N ASP A 81 -10.32 -4.42 -1.44
CA ASP A 81 -9.08 -3.96 -2.05
C ASP A 81 -8.06 -5.10 -2.26
N CYS A 82 -6.86 -4.76 -2.70
CA CYS A 82 -5.83 -5.74 -3.02
C CYS A 82 -5.33 -6.49 -1.78
N ASP A 83 -5.26 -5.86 -0.61
CA ASP A 83 -4.85 -6.52 0.64
C ASP A 83 -5.94 -7.50 1.09
N GLY A 84 -7.20 -7.06 1.17
CA GLY A 84 -8.33 -7.93 1.46
C GLY A 84 -8.45 -9.11 0.49
N ALA A 85 -8.27 -8.87 -0.82
CA ALA A 85 -8.32 -9.92 -1.84
C ALA A 85 -7.17 -10.93 -1.69
N THR A 86 -5.95 -10.48 -1.44
CA THR A 86 -4.80 -11.37 -1.23
C THR A 86 -4.88 -12.12 0.10
N ALA A 87 -5.37 -11.48 1.17
CA ALA A 87 -5.63 -12.09 2.46
C ALA A 87 -6.70 -13.19 2.35
N CYS A 88 -7.78 -12.93 1.61
CA CYS A 88 -8.82 -13.91 1.32
C CYS A 88 -8.27 -15.08 0.53
N ALA A 89 -7.55 -14.83 -0.56
CA ALA A 89 -6.97 -15.88 -1.40
C ALA A 89 -5.95 -16.75 -0.64
N LEU A 90 -5.12 -16.13 0.20
CA LEU A 90 -4.18 -16.81 1.07
C LEU A 90 -4.93 -17.71 2.07
N GLY A 91 -5.96 -17.16 2.74
CA GLY A 91 -6.79 -17.88 3.69
C GLY A 91 -7.53 -19.06 3.04
N MET A 92 -8.17 -18.85 1.90
CA MET A 92 -8.85 -19.89 1.12
C MET A 92 -7.92 -21.04 0.77
N ARG A 93 -6.72 -20.74 0.24
CA ARG A 93 -5.74 -21.74 -0.16
C ARG A 93 -5.19 -22.52 1.03
N ALA A 94 -4.81 -21.81 2.10
CA ALA A 94 -4.24 -22.45 3.29
C ALA A 94 -5.29 -23.34 4.01
N LEU A 95 -6.48 -22.80 4.26
CA LEU A 95 -7.56 -23.53 4.93
C LEU A 95 -8.01 -24.74 4.13
N THR A 96 -8.17 -24.61 2.80
CA THR A 96 -8.48 -25.75 1.92
C THR A 96 -7.38 -26.81 1.98
N ALA A 97 -6.11 -26.42 1.96
CA ALA A 97 -4.99 -27.36 2.09
C ALA A 97 -4.94 -28.06 3.45
N PHE A 98 -5.46 -27.43 4.51
CA PHE A 98 -5.63 -28.01 5.84
C PHE A 98 -6.92 -28.86 5.98
N GLY A 99 -7.73 -28.95 4.93
CA GLY A 99 -8.96 -29.76 4.91
C GLY A 99 -10.19 -29.05 5.43
N ALA A 100 -10.20 -27.71 5.52
CA ALA A 100 -11.36 -26.94 5.93
C ALA A 100 -12.45 -26.91 4.84
N ASN A 101 -13.73 -26.86 5.27
CA ASN A 101 -14.85 -26.52 4.43
C ASN A 101 -15.00 -24.98 4.46
N VAL A 102 -14.41 -24.28 3.51
CA VAL A 102 -14.30 -22.82 3.51
C VAL A 102 -14.78 -22.21 2.20
N GLY A 103 -15.55 -21.11 2.31
CA GLY A 103 -15.94 -20.23 1.22
C GLY A 103 -15.58 -18.79 1.52
N TYR A 104 -15.92 -17.88 0.62
CA TYR A 104 -15.68 -16.46 0.84
C TYR A 104 -16.86 -15.60 0.38
N LEU A 105 -16.94 -14.40 0.92
CA LEU A 105 -17.89 -13.33 0.58
C LEU A 105 -17.11 -12.00 0.52
N VAL A 106 -17.33 -11.22 -0.53
CA VAL A 106 -16.86 -9.84 -0.61
C VAL A 106 -18.07 -8.94 -0.77
N PRO A 107 -18.33 -8.04 0.19
CA PRO A 107 -19.45 -7.12 0.06
C PRO A 107 -19.15 -6.02 -0.96
N ASN A 108 -20.18 -5.58 -1.69
CA ASN A 108 -20.09 -4.43 -2.55
C ASN A 108 -19.96 -3.15 -1.69
N ARG A 109 -18.84 -2.43 -1.81
CA ARG A 109 -18.54 -1.22 -1.03
C ARG A 109 -19.56 -0.07 -1.22
N PHE A 110 -20.23 -0.04 -2.36
CA PHE A 110 -21.19 1.02 -2.69
C PHE A 110 -22.54 0.78 -2.02
N GLU A 111 -22.90 -0.49 -1.78
CA GLU A 111 -24.15 -0.90 -1.17
C GLU A 111 -24.05 -1.02 0.35
N PHE A 112 -22.97 -1.67 0.85
CA PHE A 112 -22.86 -2.08 2.26
C PHE A 112 -21.86 -1.26 3.09
N GLY A 113 -21.03 -0.43 2.44
CA GLY A 113 -19.99 0.34 3.12
C GLY A 113 -18.76 -0.50 3.47
N TYR A 114 -18.11 -0.20 4.60
CA TYR A 114 -16.85 -0.82 5.03
C TYR A 114 -17.05 -1.71 6.26
N GLY A 115 -16.31 -2.82 6.30
CA GLY A 115 -16.25 -3.74 7.43
C GLY A 115 -17.42 -4.71 7.50
N LEU A 116 -17.47 -5.51 8.57
CA LEU A 116 -18.57 -6.45 8.82
C LEU A 116 -19.74 -5.67 9.43
N THR A 117 -20.73 -5.28 8.61
CA THR A 117 -21.97 -4.65 9.07
C THR A 117 -23.06 -5.70 9.33
N PRO A 118 -24.15 -5.36 10.09
CA PRO A 118 -25.29 -6.28 10.27
C PRO A 118 -25.89 -6.76 8.94
N GLU A 119 -25.96 -5.91 7.92
CA GLU A 119 -26.49 -6.26 6.60
C GLU A 119 -25.61 -7.30 5.89
N ILE A 120 -24.28 -7.18 6.04
CA ILE A 120 -23.32 -8.16 5.50
C ILE A 120 -23.45 -9.49 6.23
N VAL A 121 -23.69 -9.47 7.54
CA VAL A 121 -23.95 -10.69 8.33
C VAL A 121 -25.23 -11.39 7.86
N VAL A 122 -26.30 -10.65 7.59
CA VAL A 122 -27.54 -11.21 7.02
C VAL A 122 -27.28 -11.83 5.64
N LEU A 123 -26.43 -11.21 4.82
CA LEU A 123 -26.02 -11.77 3.53
C LEU A 123 -25.20 -13.05 3.71
N ALA A 124 -24.21 -13.04 4.61
CA ALA A 124 -23.37 -14.19 4.93
C ALA A 124 -24.19 -15.38 5.48
N ALA A 125 -25.18 -15.11 6.32
CA ALA A 125 -26.05 -16.13 6.92
C ALA A 125 -26.85 -16.96 5.88
N LYS A 126 -27.03 -16.45 4.65
CA LYS A 126 -27.68 -17.23 3.56
C LYS A 126 -26.90 -18.49 3.20
N SER A 127 -25.57 -18.48 3.36
CA SER A 127 -24.71 -19.66 3.16
C SER A 127 -24.63 -20.57 4.39
N LYS A 128 -25.29 -20.21 5.50
CA LYS A 128 -25.34 -20.94 6.77
C LYS A 128 -23.94 -21.31 7.29
N PRO A 129 -23.04 -20.34 7.49
CA PRO A 129 -21.75 -20.61 8.07
C PRO A 129 -21.86 -20.88 9.58
N ASP A 130 -21.00 -21.75 10.11
CA ASP A 130 -20.81 -21.94 11.54
C ASP A 130 -19.80 -20.95 12.12
N LEU A 131 -18.89 -20.46 11.26
CA LEU A 131 -17.80 -19.57 11.63
C LEU A 131 -17.55 -18.54 10.51
N LEU A 132 -17.56 -17.26 10.87
CA LEU A 132 -17.08 -16.16 10.03
C LEU A 132 -15.62 -15.82 10.37
N ILE A 133 -14.83 -15.54 9.34
CA ILE A 133 -13.45 -15.05 9.47
C ILE A 133 -13.39 -13.75 8.69
N THR A 134 -13.20 -12.62 9.37
CA THR A 134 -12.94 -11.37 8.63
C THR A 134 -11.47 -11.29 8.26
N VAL A 135 -11.16 -10.77 7.09
CA VAL A 135 -9.79 -10.50 6.66
C VAL A 135 -9.66 -9.06 6.19
N ASP A 136 -8.70 -8.36 6.75
CA ASP A 136 -8.42 -6.95 6.47
C ASP A 136 -9.58 -6.01 6.87
N ASN A 137 -10.41 -6.45 7.79
CA ASN A 137 -11.50 -5.68 8.37
C ASN A 137 -11.99 -6.32 9.68
N GLY A 138 -12.87 -5.63 10.38
CA GLY A 138 -13.62 -6.21 11.49
C GLY A 138 -13.26 -5.68 12.88
N ILE A 139 -12.10 -5.07 13.10
CA ILE A 139 -11.70 -4.57 14.43
C ILE A 139 -12.66 -3.50 15.00
N ALA A 140 -13.33 -2.76 14.14
CA ALA A 140 -14.31 -1.75 14.50
C ALA A 140 -15.77 -2.21 14.29
N SER A 141 -16.00 -3.46 13.90
CA SER A 141 -17.32 -4.00 13.51
C SER A 141 -18.12 -4.53 14.73
N VAL A 142 -18.33 -3.69 15.75
CA VAL A 142 -19.02 -4.08 16.98
C VAL A 142 -20.44 -4.59 16.71
N GLU A 143 -21.23 -3.84 15.94
CA GLU A 143 -22.62 -4.17 15.60
C GLU A 143 -22.72 -5.42 14.73
N GLY A 144 -21.83 -5.57 13.76
CA GLY A 144 -21.80 -6.73 12.88
C GLY A 144 -21.44 -8.03 13.62
N VAL A 145 -20.45 -7.99 14.51
CA VAL A 145 -20.08 -9.15 15.33
C VAL A 145 -21.23 -9.52 16.29
N GLU A 146 -21.93 -8.53 16.86
CA GLU A 146 -23.11 -8.79 17.70
C GLU A 146 -24.23 -9.42 16.89
N ALA A 147 -24.53 -8.91 15.69
CA ALA A 147 -25.53 -9.51 14.81
C ALA A 147 -25.20 -10.96 14.42
N ALA A 148 -23.92 -11.28 14.18
CA ALA A 148 -23.49 -12.66 13.93
C ALA A 148 -23.71 -13.55 15.17
N ARG A 149 -23.40 -13.05 16.36
CA ARG A 149 -23.60 -13.76 17.62
C ARG A 149 -25.08 -14.06 17.88
N GLU A 150 -25.97 -13.10 17.61
CA GLU A 150 -27.42 -13.30 17.72
C GLU A 150 -27.95 -14.41 16.79
N LEU A 151 -27.31 -14.61 15.64
CA LEU A 151 -27.59 -15.69 14.69
C LEU A 151 -26.87 -17.02 15.06
N GLY A 152 -26.12 -17.07 16.17
CA GLY A 152 -25.38 -18.25 16.60
C GLY A 152 -24.12 -18.51 15.78
N ILE A 153 -23.60 -17.52 15.05
CA ILE A 153 -22.41 -17.63 14.21
C ILE A 153 -21.20 -17.07 14.97
N GLU A 154 -20.17 -17.91 15.16
CA GLU A 154 -18.92 -17.46 15.75
C GLU A 154 -18.15 -16.56 14.78
N VAL A 155 -17.36 -15.60 15.31
CA VAL A 155 -16.55 -14.69 14.50
C VAL A 155 -15.10 -14.69 14.97
N ILE A 156 -14.17 -14.88 14.04
CA ILE A 156 -12.74 -14.59 14.22
C ILE A 156 -12.42 -13.35 13.38
N VAL A 157 -11.88 -12.32 14.03
CA VAL A 157 -11.43 -11.10 13.36
C VAL A 157 -9.94 -11.20 13.08
N THR A 158 -9.54 -11.05 11.80
CA THR A 158 -8.15 -10.82 11.40
C THR A 158 -8.05 -9.48 10.70
N ASP A 159 -7.34 -8.53 11.30
CA ASP A 159 -7.32 -7.14 10.86
C ASP A 159 -6.02 -6.47 11.28
N HIS A 160 -5.68 -5.36 10.68
CA HIS A 160 -4.51 -4.55 11.03
C HIS A 160 -4.87 -3.07 11.25
N HIS A 161 -6.10 -2.68 10.98
CA HIS A 161 -6.58 -1.32 11.20
C HIS A 161 -6.56 -0.93 12.68
N LEU A 162 -6.59 0.37 12.96
CA LEU A 162 -6.65 0.86 14.33
C LEU A 162 -8.02 0.54 14.94
N PRO A 163 -8.05 0.07 16.20
CA PRO A 163 -9.30 -0.23 16.89
C PRO A 163 -10.13 1.04 17.14
N GLY A 164 -11.44 0.86 17.25
CA GLY A 164 -12.36 1.88 17.75
C GLY A 164 -12.28 2.06 19.26
N ALA A 165 -13.24 2.81 19.84
CA ALA A 165 -13.35 2.98 21.30
C ALA A 165 -13.70 1.65 22.00
N GLU A 166 -14.45 0.78 21.33
CA GLU A 166 -14.84 -0.53 21.82
C GLU A 166 -14.39 -1.61 20.83
N LEU A 167 -14.01 -2.77 21.36
CA LEU A 167 -13.68 -3.94 20.55
C LEU A 167 -14.93 -4.82 20.39
N PRO A 168 -15.12 -5.44 19.21
CA PRO A 168 -16.21 -6.39 19.00
C PRO A 168 -16.04 -7.64 19.88
N ARG A 169 -17.16 -8.25 20.29
CA ARG A 169 -17.19 -9.48 21.10
C ARG A 169 -16.98 -10.74 20.27
N ALA A 170 -15.91 -10.75 19.46
CA ALA A 170 -15.54 -11.89 18.64
C ALA A 170 -14.94 -13.04 19.48
N ALA A 171 -14.98 -14.27 18.95
CA ALA A 171 -14.37 -15.44 19.58
C ALA A 171 -12.84 -15.30 19.69
N ALA A 172 -12.21 -14.67 18.71
CA ALA A 172 -10.83 -14.19 18.74
C ALA A 172 -10.67 -12.92 17.88
N ILE A 173 -9.82 -12.01 18.31
CA ILE A 173 -9.38 -10.84 17.53
C ILE A 173 -7.88 -10.94 17.39
N VAL A 174 -7.40 -11.06 16.16
CA VAL A 174 -5.98 -11.07 15.81
C VAL A 174 -5.67 -9.79 15.06
N ASN A 175 -5.03 -8.85 15.77
CA ASN A 175 -4.68 -7.54 15.21
C ASN A 175 -3.44 -7.01 15.95
N PRO A 176 -2.35 -6.65 15.26
CA PRO A 176 -1.14 -6.14 15.91
C PRO A 176 -1.35 -4.81 16.63
N ASN A 177 -2.39 -4.05 16.25
CA ASN A 177 -2.69 -2.71 16.78
C ASN A 177 -3.71 -2.71 17.92
N GLN A 178 -4.25 -3.89 18.31
CA GLN A 178 -5.15 -3.96 19.48
C GLN A 178 -4.39 -3.75 20.78
N ALA A 179 -5.09 -3.24 21.80
CA ALA A 179 -4.52 -3.04 23.13
C ALA A 179 -3.99 -4.36 23.73
N GLY A 180 -2.82 -4.32 24.34
CA GLY A 180 -2.17 -5.49 24.95
C GLY A 180 -1.43 -6.40 23.95
N CYS A 181 -1.44 -6.15 22.66
CA CYS A 181 -0.64 -6.90 21.69
C CYS A 181 0.83 -6.47 21.76
N ALA A 182 1.73 -7.40 22.05
CA ALA A 182 3.17 -7.16 22.12
C ALA A 182 3.89 -7.35 20.78
N PHE A 183 3.19 -7.74 19.71
CA PHE A 183 3.79 -7.97 18.39
C PHE A 183 4.52 -6.72 17.90
N PRO A 184 5.83 -6.78 17.64
CA PRO A 184 6.63 -5.59 17.33
C PRO A 184 6.27 -4.92 15.99
N SER A 185 5.90 -5.71 14.96
CA SER A 185 5.52 -5.18 13.65
C SER A 185 4.09 -4.67 13.66
N LYS A 186 3.91 -3.40 14.01
CA LYS A 186 2.59 -2.73 14.02
C LYS A 186 2.09 -2.38 12.61
N SER A 187 2.95 -2.51 11.62
CA SER A 187 2.69 -2.20 10.23
C SER A 187 2.37 -3.44 9.38
N LEU A 188 2.07 -4.58 10.03
CA LEU A 188 1.68 -5.80 9.30
C LEU A 188 0.40 -5.53 8.51
N ALA A 189 0.36 -5.87 7.22
CA ALA A 189 -0.84 -5.76 6.38
C ALA A 189 -1.86 -6.86 6.73
N GLY A 190 -3.11 -6.73 6.29
CA GLY A 190 -4.18 -7.71 6.55
C GLY A 190 -3.82 -9.11 6.05
N VAL A 191 -3.21 -9.23 4.85
CA VAL A 191 -2.68 -10.50 4.34
C VAL A 191 -1.57 -11.07 5.23
N GLY A 192 -0.76 -10.21 5.84
CA GLY A 192 0.27 -10.60 6.80
C GLY A 192 -0.34 -11.16 8.08
N VAL A 193 -1.39 -10.53 8.62
CA VAL A 193 -2.12 -11.05 9.79
C VAL A 193 -2.70 -12.41 9.50
N MET A 194 -3.36 -12.58 8.36
CA MET A 194 -3.90 -13.89 7.95
C MET A 194 -2.80 -14.94 7.79
N PHE A 195 -1.64 -14.59 7.22
CA PHE A 195 -0.51 -15.50 7.12
C PHE A 195 -0.01 -15.96 8.48
N TYR A 196 0.11 -15.06 9.46
CA TYR A 196 0.50 -15.40 10.83
C TYR A 196 -0.50 -16.32 11.52
N VAL A 197 -1.79 -16.12 11.31
CA VAL A 197 -2.85 -17.04 11.79
C VAL A 197 -2.69 -18.41 11.14
N MET A 198 -2.38 -18.49 9.85
CA MET A 198 -2.13 -19.78 9.17
C MET A 198 -0.85 -20.47 9.66
N LEU A 199 0.20 -19.71 10.01
CA LEU A 199 1.40 -20.27 10.66
C LEU A 199 1.07 -20.90 12.02
N ALA A 200 0.29 -20.18 12.85
CA ALA A 200 -0.17 -20.69 14.15
C ALA A 200 -1.07 -21.92 13.98
N LEU A 201 -2.01 -21.89 13.04
CA LEU A 201 -2.90 -23.01 12.73
C LEU A 201 -2.11 -24.26 12.28
N ARG A 202 -1.14 -24.09 11.40
CA ARG A 202 -0.27 -25.19 10.97
C ARG A 202 0.47 -25.82 12.15
N ALA A 203 0.98 -24.98 13.07
CA ALA A 203 1.66 -25.46 14.28
C ALA A 203 0.71 -26.25 15.19
N GLU A 204 -0.53 -25.75 15.39
CA GLU A 204 -1.55 -26.45 16.18
C GLU A 204 -2.00 -27.77 15.52
N LEU A 205 -2.23 -27.79 14.21
CA LEU A 205 -2.58 -29.00 13.48
C LEU A 205 -1.44 -30.06 13.53
N ARG A 206 -0.17 -29.62 13.46
CA ARG A 206 1.00 -30.48 13.65
C ARG A 206 1.01 -31.10 15.05
N LYS A 207 0.76 -30.30 16.08
CA LYS A 207 0.65 -30.75 17.48
C LYS A 207 -0.45 -31.80 17.66
N ARG A 208 -1.56 -31.66 16.92
CA ARG A 208 -2.68 -32.61 16.91
C ARG A 208 -2.44 -33.85 16.05
N GLY A 209 -1.29 -33.96 15.36
CA GLY A 209 -0.97 -35.08 14.50
C GLY A 209 -1.70 -35.09 13.15
N ALA A 210 -2.28 -33.98 12.73
CA ALA A 210 -3.08 -33.90 11.50
C ALA A 210 -2.31 -34.21 10.22
N PHE A 211 -0.98 -34.12 10.24
CA PHE A 211 -0.09 -34.41 9.12
C PHE A 211 0.60 -35.78 9.22
N SER A 212 0.20 -36.64 10.16
CA SER A 212 0.77 -37.96 10.30
C SER A 212 0.53 -38.79 9.02
N GLY A 213 1.61 -39.15 8.33
CA GLY A 213 1.54 -39.90 7.06
C GLY A 213 1.11 -39.07 5.84
N LYS A 214 1.05 -37.74 5.93
CA LYS A 214 0.75 -36.83 4.83
C LYS A 214 1.81 -35.75 4.74
N GLU A 215 2.00 -35.17 3.54
CA GLU A 215 2.84 -33.99 3.36
C GLU A 215 2.18 -32.77 4.03
N GLU A 216 2.98 -32.04 4.82
CA GLU A 216 2.53 -30.82 5.47
C GLU A 216 2.50 -29.67 4.46
N PRO A 217 1.36 -28.92 4.32
CA PRO A 217 1.24 -27.82 3.38
C PRO A 217 2.30 -26.74 3.59
N ALA A 218 3.02 -26.39 2.53
CA ALA A 218 4.09 -25.39 2.54
C ALA A 218 3.51 -23.97 2.45
N LEU A 219 3.23 -23.32 3.57
CA LEU A 219 2.70 -21.94 3.60
C LEU A 219 3.62 -20.92 2.90
N ALA A 220 4.92 -21.23 2.79
CA ALA A 220 5.83 -20.43 1.99
C ALA A 220 5.40 -20.30 0.52
N ASP A 221 4.61 -21.23 -0.03
CA ASP A 221 4.09 -21.17 -1.40
C ASP A 221 3.04 -20.07 -1.61
N LEU A 222 2.61 -19.40 -0.55
CA LEU A 222 1.65 -18.29 -0.56
C LEU A 222 2.32 -16.92 -0.37
N LEU A 223 3.65 -16.86 -0.31
CA LEU A 223 4.38 -15.62 -0.07
C LEU A 223 4.32 -14.63 -1.25
N ASP A 224 4.02 -15.09 -2.44
CA ASP A 224 3.74 -14.23 -3.59
C ASP A 224 2.47 -13.39 -3.40
N LEU A 225 1.38 -14.01 -2.90
CA LEU A 225 0.15 -13.31 -2.52
C LEU A 225 0.40 -12.32 -1.38
N LEU A 226 1.15 -12.76 -0.36
CA LEU A 226 1.50 -11.94 0.78
C LEU A 226 2.31 -10.70 0.37
N ALA A 227 3.33 -10.88 -0.49
CA ALA A 227 4.11 -9.76 -0.99
C ALA A 227 3.27 -8.77 -1.78
N LEU A 228 2.34 -9.27 -2.60
CA LEU A 228 1.44 -8.44 -3.40
C LEU A 228 0.53 -7.58 -2.51
N GLY A 229 -0.16 -8.16 -1.54
CA GLY A 229 -1.05 -7.43 -0.62
C GLY A 229 -0.27 -6.42 0.23
N THR A 230 0.81 -6.84 0.87
CA THR A 230 1.65 -5.97 1.72
C THR A 230 2.15 -4.73 0.97
N VAL A 231 2.61 -4.89 -0.27
CA VAL A 231 3.10 -3.76 -1.07
C VAL A 231 1.96 -2.89 -1.58
N ALA A 232 0.83 -3.49 -1.95
CA ALA A 232 -0.32 -2.76 -2.50
C ALA A 232 -1.07 -1.95 -1.45
N ASP A 233 -1.08 -2.38 -0.19
CA ASP A 233 -1.68 -1.67 0.93
C ASP A 233 -0.84 -0.46 1.40
N VAL A 234 0.42 -0.38 0.92
CA VAL A 234 1.32 0.75 1.21
C VAL A 234 1.66 0.86 2.71
N VAL A 235 1.64 -0.24 3.44
CA VAL A 235 2.11 -0.27 4.83
C VAL A 235 3.62 -0.02 4.93
N PRO A 236 4.10 0.57 6.03
CA PRO A 236 5.53 0.72 6.26
C PRO A 236 6.27 -0.62 6.18
N LEU A 237 7.35 -0.65 5.40
CA LEU A 237 8.21 -1.82 5.25
C LEU A 237 9.22 -1.88 6.41
N ASP A 238 8.73 -2.20 7.60
CA ASP A 238 9.57 -2.56 8.74
C ASP A 238 10.37 -3.84 8.47
N PHE A 239 11.19 -4.29 9.40
CA PHE A 239 12.02 -5.48 9.21
C PHE A 239 11.18 -6.70 8.81
N ASN A 240 10.08 -6.96 9.53
CA ASN A 240 9.24 -8.14 9.31
C ASN A 240 8.58 -8.12 7.91
N ASN A 241 8.01 -6.98 7.52
CA ASN A 241 7.42 -6.80 6.20
C ASN A 241 8.48 -6.91 5.08
N ARG A 242 9.71 -6.39 5.29
CA ARG A 242 10.79 -6.55 4.30
C ARG A 242 11.16 -8.01 4.08
N VAL A 243 11.27 -8.82 5.15
CA VAL A 243 11.53 -10.26 5.03
C VAL A 243 10.43 -10.93 4.21
N LEU A 244 9.16 -10.70 4.56
CA LEU A 244 8.00 -11.29 3.89
C LEU A 244 7.95 -10.91 2.40
N VAL A 245 8.07 -9.63 2.08
CA VAL A 245 8.06 -9.12 0.69
C VAL A 245 9.26 -9.65 -0.11
N SER A 246 10.46 -9.67 0.50
CA SER A 246 11.65 -10.21 -0.16
C SER A 246 11.49 -11.68 -0.54
N GLN A 247 10.98 -12.47 0.37
CA GLN A 247 10.77 -13.91 0.13
C GLN A 247 9.69 -14.14 -0.93
N GLY A 248 8.61 -13.35 -0.93
CA GLY A 248 7.60 -13.41 -1.99
C GLY A 248 8.17 -13.05 -3.36
N LEU A 249 8.94 -11.96 -3.46
CA LEU A 249 9.60 -11.57 -4.71
C LEU A 249 10.63 -12.60 -5.20
N LYS A 250 11.39 -13.22 -4.29
CA LYS A 250 12.30 -14.31 -4.66
C LYS A 250 11.56 -15.50 -5.29
N ARG A 251 10.37 -15.83 -4.76
CA ARG A 251 9.54 -16.92 -5.32
C ARG A 251 8.98 -16.53 -6.68
N ILE A 252 8.47 -15.34 -6.83
CA ILE A 252 7.98 -14.81 -8.12
C ILE A 252 9.10 -14.87 -9.17
N ARG A 253 10.30 -14.36 -8.83
CA ARG A 253 11.46 -14.37 -9.72
C ARG A 253 11.91 -15.79 -10.11
N ALA A 254 11.74 -16.76 -9.23
CA ALA A 254 12.02 -18.17 -9.47
C ALA A 254 10.90 -18.90 -10.24
N GLY A 255 9.85 -18.20 -10.69
CA GLY A 255 8.70 -18.77 -11.38
C GLY A 255 7.75 -19.56 -10.47
N ARG A 256 7.95 -19.54 -9.15
CA ARG A 256 7.12 -20.20 -8.13
C ARG A 256 6.10 -19.21 -7.59
N MET A 257 4.99 -19.06 -8.29
CA MET A 257 3.90 -18.15 -7.94
C MET A 257 2.56 -18.75 -8.33
N GLN A 258 1.49 -18.22 -7.75
CA GLN A 258 0.11 -18.61 -8.07
C GLN A 258 -0.24 -18.21 -9.50
N GLU A 259 -1.13 -18.97 -10.16
CA GLU A 259 -1.48 -18.74 -11.56
C GLU A 259 -2.12 -17.37 -11.78
N GLY A 260 -2.88 -16.84 -10.81
CA GLY A 260 -3.42 -15.49 -10.87
C GLY A 260 -2.33 -14.41 -10.87
N VAL A 261 -1.30 -14.54 -10.02
CA VAL A 261 -0.16 -13.60 -10.01
C VAL A 261 0.60 -13.67 -11.33
N ARG A 262 0.81 -14.88 -11.87
CA ARG A 262 1.44 -15.09 -13.18
C ARG A 262 0.64 -14.41 -14.30
N ALA A 263 -0.68 -14.57 -14.30
CA ALA A 263 -1.56 -13.96 -15.28
C ALA A 263 -1.54 -12.44 -15.22
N LEU A 264 -1.51 -11.86 -14.01
CA LEU A 264 -1.39 -10.40 -13.82
C LEU A 264 -0.05 -9.86 -14.37
N PHE A 265 1.07 -10.56 -14.18
CA PHE A 265 2.35 -10.20 -14.83
C PHE A 265 2.25 -10.26 -16.35
N ALA A 266 1.61 -11.29 -16.90
CA ALA A 266 1.46 -11.46 -18.34
C ALA A 266 0.65 -10.31 -18.97
N VAL A 267 -0.51 -9.94 -18.40
CA VAL A 267 -1.32 -8.82 -18.93
C VAL A 267 -0.66 -7.46 -18.67
N ALA A 268 0.19 -7.34 -17.67
CA ALA A 268 1.00 -6.15 -17.43
C ALA A 268 2.19 -6.03 -18.40
N GLY A 269 2.48 -7.05 -19.20
CA GLY A 269 3.63 -7.09 -20.11
C GLY A 269 4.97 -7.07 -19.39
N ARG A 270 5.04 -7.71 -18.21
CA ARG A 270 6.24 -7.72 -17.34
C ARG A 270 6.80 -9.12 -17.18
N ASP A 271 8.12 -9.21 -17.20
CA ASP A 271 8.83 -10.45 -16.92
C ASP A 271 8.90 -10.68 -15.39
N PRO A 272 8.26 -11.74 -14.87
CA PRO A 272 8.28 -12.02 -13.44
C PRO A 272 9.68 -12.38 -12.90
N SER A 273 10.62 -12.82 -13.74
CA SER A 273 12.01 -13.09 -13.31
C SER A 273 12.73 -11.82 -12.79
N ARG A 274 12.19 -10.65 -13.12
CA ARG A 274 12.70 -9.32 -12.75
C ARG A 274 11.75 -8.56 -11.81
N ALA A 275 10.77 -9.24 -11.25
CA ALA A 275 9.76 -8.64 -10.39
C ALA A 275 10.36 -7.79 -9.28
N SER A 276 9.76 -6.65 -9.01
CA SER A 276 10.14 -5.68 -7.98
C SER A 276 8.92 -5.26 -7.16
N GLY A 277 9.15 -4.56 -6.04
CA GLY A 277 8.06 -3.93 -5.30
C GLY A 277 7.27 -2.93 -6.14
N PHE A 278 7.93 -2.26 -7.08
CA PHE A 278 7.24 -1.38 -8.03
C PHE A 278 6.20 -2.13 -8.90
N ASP A 279 6.55 -3.30 -9.40
CA ASP A 279 5.63 -4.11 -10.22
C ASP A 279 4.41 -4.52 -9.40
N LEU A 280 4.60 -4.93 -8.14
CA LEU A 280 3.51 -5.31 -7.23
C LEU A 280 2.60 -4.10 -6.91
N GLY A 281 3.17 -2.98 -6.48
CA GLY A 281 2.42 -1.81 -6.01
C GLY A 281 1.82 -0.94 -7.12
N PHE A 282 2.47 -0.84 -8.29
CA PHE A 282 2.06 0.10 -9.34
C PHE A 282 1.53 -0.56 -10.61
N LEU A 283 1.72 -1.87 -10.77
CA LEU A 283 1.20 -2.61 -11.92
C LEU A 283 0.15 -3.65 -11.53
N LEU A 284 0.47 -4.59 -10.63
CA LEU A 284 -0.46 -5.66 -10.28
C LEU A 284 -1.57 -5.19 -9.34
N GLY A 285 -1.21 -4.55 -8.22
CA GLY A 285 -2.16 -4.05 -7.22
C GLY A 285 -3.26 -3.15 -7.81
N PRO A 286 -2.94 -2.15 -8.66
CA PRO A 286 -3.95 -1.32 -9.30
C PRO A 286 -4.97 -2.06 -10.17
N ARG A 287 -4.61 -3.21 -10.78
CA ARG A 287 -5.52 -4.05 -11.55
C ARG A 287 -6.55 -4.73 -10.66
N LEU A 288 -6.10 -5.29 -9.54
CA LEU A 288 -6.99 -5.84 -8.52
C LEU A 288 -7.88 -4.75 -7.92
N ASN A 289 -7.29 -3.64 -7.49
CA ASN A 289 -8.02 -2.51 -6.90
C ASN A 289 -9.07 -1.90 -7.84
N ALA A 290 -8.90 -2.02 -9.17
CA ALA A 290 -9.89 -1.52 -10.12
C ALA A 290 -11.22 -2.28 -10.02
N ALA A 291 -11.20 -3.58 -9.76
CA ALA A 291 -12.42 -4.37 -9.54
C ALA A 291 -13.22 -3.83 -8.35
N GLY A 292 -12.62 -3.62 -7.18
CA GLY A 292 -13.30 -3.08 -6.00
C GLY A 292 -13.71 -1.60 -6.13
N ARG A 293 -13.28 -0.89 -7.19
CA ARG A 293 -13.64 0.52 -7.44
C ARG A 293 -14.72 0.70 -8.50
N LEU A 294 -14.80 -0.19 -9.48
CA LEU A 294 -15.69 -0.05 -10.64
C LEU A 294 -16.66 -1.24 -10.81
N SER A 295 -16.37 -2.37 -10.14
CA SER A 295 -17.12 -3.61 -10.29
C SER A 295 -17.21 -4.40 -8.97
N ASP A 296 -16.89 -5.68 -9.00
CA ASP A 296 -16.94 -6.62 -7.88
C ASP A 296 -15.55 -7.24 -7.65
N MET A 297 -15.03 -7.11 -6.42
CA MET A 297 -13.73 -7.68 -6.03
C MET A 297 -13.72 -9.21 -6.04
N SER A 298 -14.87 -9.88 -6.06
CA SER A 298 -14.95 -11.35 -6.22
C SER A 298 -14.15 -11.81 -7.43
N LEU A 299 -14.14 -11.02 -8.52
CA LEU A 299 -13.35 -11.28 -9.72
C LEU A 299 -11.83 -11.32 -9.41
N GLY A 300 -11.36 -10.36 -8.59
CA GLY A 300 -9.96 -10.31 -8.15
C GLY A 300 -9.58 -11.52 -7.31
N ILE A 301 -10.44 -11.91 -6.36
CA ILE A 301 -10.21 -13.09 -5.51
C ILE A 301 -10.24 -14.37 -6.34
N GLU A 302 -11.21 -14.53 -7.25
CA GLU A 302 -11.28 -15.69 -8.14
C GLU A 302 -9.99 -15.83 -8.96
N CYS A 303 -9.45 -14.72 -9.49
CA CYS A 303 -8.16 -14.70 -10.19
C CYS A 303 -7.03 -15.28 -9.34
N LEU A 304 -6.98 -14.92 -8.05
CA LEU A 304 -5.91 -15.34 -7.13
C LEU A 304 -6.11 -16.75 -6.56
N VAL A 305 -7.35 -17.23 -6.49
CA VAL A 305 -7.69 -18.56 -5.94
C VAL A 305 -7.65 -19.65 -7.00
N THR A 306 -8.00 -19.37 -8.26
CA THR A 306 -8.03 -20.39 -9.30
C THR A 306 -6.66 -21.05 -9.52
N THR A 307 -6.67 -22.34 -9.82
CA THR A 307 -5.50 -23.11 -10.26
C THR A 307 -5.48 -23.32 -11.78
N ASP A 308 -6.57 -22.96 -12.46
CA ASP A 308 -6.67 -23.03 -13.92
C ASP A 308 -6.00 -21.81 -14.55
N ARG A 309 -4.95 -22.07 -15.31
CA ARG A 309 -4.16 -21.05 -15.98
C ARG A 309 -4.96 -20.27 -17.03
N GLY A 310 -5.86 -20.95 -17.76
CA GLY A 310 -6.71 -20.34 -18.76
C GLY A 310 -7.71 -19.37 -18.12
N ARG A 311 -8.37 -19.80 -17.06
CA ARG A 311 -9.31 -18.99 -16.28
C ARG A 311 -8.61 -17.80 -15.62
N ALA A 312 -7.43 -18.01 -15.01
CA ALA A 312 -6.64 -16.93 -14.42
C ALA A 312 -6.30 -15.84 -15.45
N LEU A 313 -5.89 -16.23 -16.67
CA LEU A 313 -5.56 -15.29 -17.73
C LEU A 313 -6.78 -14.54 -18.27
N GLU A 314 -7.93 -15.21 -18.41
CA GLU A 314 -9.20 -14.60 -18.78
C GLU A 314 -9.58 -13.49 -17.78
N ILE A 315 -9.56 -13.82 -16.50
CA ILE A 315 -9.91 -12.85 -15.44
C ILE A 315 -8.88 -11.71 -15.39
N ALA A 316 -7.59 -12.01 -15.48
CA ALA A 316 -6.56 -10.97 -15.48
C ALA A 316 -6.72 -9.96 -16.63
N ARG A 317 -7.23 -10.37 -17.79
CA ARG A 317 -7.59 -9.46 -18.90
C ARG A 317 -8.76 -8.54 -18.51
N GLN A 318 -9.80 -9.08 -17.91
CA GLN A 318 -10.93 -8.28 -17.43
C GLN A 318 -10.47 -7.25 -16.37
N LEU A 319 -9.58 -7.64 -15.45
CA LEU A 319 -8.98 -6.74 -14.46
C LEU A 319 -8.12 -5.65 -15.13
N ASP A 320 -7.38 -5.97 -16.20
CA ASP A 320 -6.63 -4.98 -16.97
C ASP A 320 -7.54 -3.99 -17.68
N ASP A 321 -8.65 -4.45 -18.25
CA ASP A 321 -9.64 -3.58 -18.90
C ASP A 321 -10.31 -2.64 -17.89
N LEU A 322 -10.74 -3.14 -16.72
CA LEU A 322 -11.24 -2.30 -15.62
C LEU A 322 -10.19 -1.28 -15.15
N ASN A 323 -8.92 -1.66 -15.07
CA ASN A 323 -7.86 -0.73 -14.70
C ASN A 323 -7.59 0.34 -15.78
N ARG A 324 -7.77 0.02 -17.06
CA ARG A 324 -7.71 1.01 -18.16
C ARG A 324 -8.89 1.99 -18.05
N GLU A 325 -10.10 1.49 -17.87
CA GLU A 325 -11.29 2.31 -17.65
C GLU A 325 -11.11 3.26 -16.47
N ARG A 326 -10.67 2.73 -15.31
CA ARG A 326 -10.37 3.55 -14.14
C ARG A 326 -9.35 4.66 -14.45
N ARG A 327 -8.31 4.37 -15.27
CA ARG A 327 -7.31 5.38 -15.65
C ARG A 327 -7.89 6.48 -16.55
N VAL A 328 -8.82 6.15 -17.42
CA VAL A 328 -9.53 7.14 -18.25
C VAL A 328 -10.36 8.06 -17.33
N ILE A 329 -11.17 7.48 -16.45
CA ILE A 329 -11.95 8.26 -15.47
C ILE A 329 -11.04 9.15 -14.61
N GLU A 330 -9.90 8.61 -14.13
CA GLU A 330 -8.93 9.37 -13.34
C GLU A 330 -8.36 10.55 -14.14
N ALA A 331 -8.00 10.35 -15.41
CA ALA A 331 -7.43 11.38 -16.25
C ALA A 331 -8.43 12.52 -16.53
N ASP A 332 -9.68 12.16 -16.81
CA ASP A 332 -10.76 13.14 -17.04
C ASP A 332 -11.03 13.96 -15.77
N MET A 333 -11.17 13.30 -14.63
CA MET A 333 -11.35 13.96 -13.33
C MET A 333 -10.15 14.85 -12.97
N GLN A 334 -8.92 14.42 -13.29
CA GLN A 334 -7.71 15.21 -13.06
C GLN A 334 -7.71 16.49 -13.93
N SER A 335 -8.11 16.37 -15.20
CA SER A 335 -8.21 17.55 -16.10
C SER A 335 -9.22 18.55 -15.56
N GLN A 336 -10.40 18.10 -15.14
CA GLN A 336 -11.43 18.95 -14.53
C GLN A 336 -10.94 19.60 -13.23
N ALA A 337 -10.23 18.84 -12.37
CA ALA A 337 -9.63 19.36 -11.15
C ALA A 337 -8.59 20.44 -11.44
N ASP A 338 -7.76 20.28 -12.47
CA ASP A 338 -6.77 21.26 -12.89
C ASP A 338 -7.42 22.57 -13.39
N GLU A 339 -8.55 22.48 -14.09
CA GLU A 339 -9.35 23.64 -14.50
C GLU A 339 -9.97 24.39 -13.30
N LEU A 340 -10.46 23.65 -12.32
CA LEU A 340 -10.98 24.24 -11.07
C LEU A 340 -9.86 24.92 -10.29
N LEU A 341 -8.71 24.27 -10.16
CA LEU A 341 -7.55 24.80 -9.43
C LEU A 341 -6.93 26.02 -10.11
N ALA A 342 -6.99 26.10 -11.44
CA ALA A 342 -6.52 27.28 -12.18
C ALA A 342 -7.35 28.55 -11.84
N LYS A 343 -8.60 28.38 -11.41
CA LYS A 343 -9.49 29.49 -10.97
C LYS A 343 -9.33 29.83 -9.48
N LEU A 344 -8.63 29.00 -8.71
CA LEU A 344 -8.41 29.18 -7.28
C LEU A 344 -6.98 29.67 -7.03
N SER A 345 -6.82 30.66 -6.16
CA SER A 345 -5.50 31.11 -5.67
C SER A 345 -4.94 30.10 -4.65
N VAL A 346 -4.45 28.95 -5.12
CA VAL A 346 -3.93 27.88 -4.25
C VAL A 346 -2.71 28.32 -3.44
N GLY A 347 -2.00 29.38 -3.86
CA GLY A 347 -0.74 29.81 -3.25
C GLY A 347 -0.82 30.13 -1.75
N ASP A 348 -1.91 30.71 -1.29
CA ASP A 348 -2.12 31.13 0.10
C ASP A 348 -2.96 30.13 0.92
N SER A 349 -3.48 29.08 0.28
CA SER A 349 -4.31 28.09 0.94
C SER A 349 -3.47 27.05 1.67
N CYS A 350 -3.91 26.63 2.86
CA CYS A 350 -3.31 25.54 3.63
C CYS A 350 -3.95 24.18 3.31
N SER A 351 -5.10 24.17 2.65
CA SER A 351 -5.82 22.95 2.24
C SER A 351 -6.49 23.15 0.87
N ILE A 352 -6.96 22.06 0.28
CA ILE A 352 -7.71 22.04 -0.99
C ILE A 352 -8.96 21.20 -0.80
N SER A 353 -10.13 21.75 -1.17
CA SER A 353 -11.40 21.01 -1.22
C SER A 353 -12.01 21.21 -2.61
N LEU A 354 -12.32 20.09 -3.28
CA LEU A 354 -12.83 20.08 -4.65
C LEU A 354 -14.11 19.24 -4.73
N TYR A 355 -15.07 19.69 -5.49
CA TYR A 355 -16.30 18.96 -5.77
C TYR A 355 -16.73 19.20 -7.22
N ASP A 356 -17.12 18.12 -7.87
CA ASP A 356 -17.81 18.18 -9.15
C ASP A 356 -18.89 17.09 -9.21
N PRO A 357 -20.12 17.41 -9.69
CA PRO A 357 -21.22 16.46 -9.76
C PRO A 357 -21.02 15.32 -10.78
N SER A 358 -20.05 15.43 -11.68
CA SER A 358 -19.72 14.39 -12.65
C SER A 358 -18.69 13.37 -12.13
N TRP A 359 -18.07 13.63 -10.98
CA TRP A 359 -16.99 12.77 -10.48
C TRP A 359 -17.47 11.43 -9.95
N HIS A 360 -16.66 10.40 -10.19
CA HIS A 360 -16.94 9.03 -9.76
C HIS A 360 -16.42 8.79 -8.33
N GLN A 361 -17.31 8.38 -7.41
CA GLN A 361 -16.96 8.19 -5.99
C GLN A 361 -15.87 7.13 -5.74
N GLY A 362 -15.68 6.15 -6.62
CA GLY A 362 -14.59 5.17 -6.54
C GLY A 362 -13.21 5.71 -6.89
N VAL A 363 -13.13 6.91 -7.50
CA VAL A 363 -11.90 7.51 -8.01
C VAL A 363 -11.49 8.77 -7.25
N VAL A 364 -12.41 9.45 -6.53
CA VAL A 364 -12.10 10.70 -5.78
C VAL A 364 -10.92 10.57 -4.82
N GLY A 365 -10.71 9.41 -4.22
CA GLY A 365 -9.56 9.18 -3.32
C GLY A 365 -8.22 9.18 -4.05
N ILE A 366 -8.18 8.73 -5.31
CA ILE A 366 -6.99 8.79 -6.16
C ILE A 366 -6.75 10.24 -6.59
N LEU A 367 -7.80 10.93 -7.02
CA LEU A 367 -7.75 12.35 -7.39
C LEU A 367 -7.22 13.19 -6.23
N ALA A 368 -7.77 13.03 -5.01
CA ALA A 368 -7.27 13.74 -3.82
C ALA A 368 -5.77 13.48 -3.58
N GLY A 369 -5.31 12.24 -3.80
CA GLY A 369 -3.90 11.88 -3.73
C GLY A 369 -3.03 12.63 -4.75
N ARG A 370 -3.46 12.68 -6.01
CA ARG A 370 -2.74 13.39 -7.09
C ARG A 370 -2.66 14.90 -6.85
N VAL A 371 -3.77 15.50 -6.46
CA VAL A 371 -3.82 16.94 -6.14
C VAL A 371 -2.93 17.25 -4.94
N LYS A 372 -2.99 16.43 -3.87
CA LYS A 372 -2.11 16.55 -2.70
C LYS A 372 -0.63 16.45 -3.09
N GLU A 373 -0.24 15.49 -3.92
CA GLU A 373 1.15 15.31 -4.38
C GLU A 373 1.63 16.51 -5.19
N ARG A 374 0.80 17.03 -6.09
CA ARG A 374 1.15 18.15 -6.96
C ARG A 374 1.28 19.47 -6.18
N HIS A 375 0.34 19.76 -5.30
CA HIS A 375 0.26 21.03 -4.59
C HIS A 375 0.84 21.03 -3.18
N HIS A 376 1.18 19.85 -2.66
CA HIS A 376 1.65 19.64 -1.28
C HIS A 376 0.72 20.28 -0.24
N ARG A 377 -0.58 19.97 -0.36
CA ARG A 377 -1.66 20.45 0.52
C ARG A 377 -2.56 19.28 0.92
N PRO A 378 -3.04 19.22 2.16
CA PRO A 378 -4.13 18.30 2.51
C PRO A 378 -5.30 18.56 1.57
N THR A 379 -5.83 17.51 0.96
CA THR A 379 -6.82 17.63 -0.11
C THR A 379 -8.01 16.73 0.14
N PHE A 380 -9.22 17.25 0.04
CA PHE A 380 -10.46 16.51 -0.10
C PHE A 380 -11.02 16.65 -1.52
N ALA A 381 -11.42 15.53 -2.13
CA ALA A 381 -12.19 15.50 -3.36
C ALA A 381 -13.53 14.80 -3.09
N PHE A 382 -14.63 15.37 -3.62
CA PHE A 382 -15.99 14.93 -3.38
C PHE A 382 -16.68 14.52 -4.68
N ALA A 383 -17.52 13.50 -4.60
CA ALA A 383 -18.42 13.07 -5.65
C ALA A 383 -19.86 12.99 -5.11
N PRO A 384 -20.88 12.93 -5.98
CA PRO A 384 -22.25 12.70 -5.58
C PRO A 384 -22.39 11.41 -4.75
N GLY A 385 -23.17 11.48 -3.68
CA GLY A 385 -23.60 10.35 -2.86
C GLY A 385 -25.05 9.99 -3.14
N ASN A 386 -25.77 9.55 -2.11
CA ASN A 386 -27.19 9.26 -2.19
C ASN A 386 -27.98 10.55 -1.93
N SER A 387 -29.05 10.75 -2.71
CA SER A 387 -29.96 11.92 -2.56
C SER A 387 -29.24 13.27 -2.66
N ASP A 388 -29.21 14.04 -1.58
CA ASP A 388 -28.57 15.36 -1.46
C ASP A 388 -27.18 15.32 -0.81
N GLU A 389 -26.63 14.14 -0.58
CA GLU A 389 -25.32 13.94 0.04
C GLU A 389 -24.20 13.91 -1.00
N ILE A 390 -23.01 14.32 -0.57
CA ILE A 390 -21.75 14.13 -1.28
C ILE A 390 -20.77 13.36 -0.39
N ARG A 391 -19.99 12.47 -1.01
CA ARG A 391 -18.97 11.67 -0.35
C ARG A 391 -17.59 12.20 -0.70
N GLY A 392 -16.82 12.56 0.33
CA GLY A 392 -15.46 13.06 0.22
C GLY A 392 -14.41 12.02 0.61
N SER A 393 -13.32 12.02 -0.13
CA SER A 393 -12.11 11.27 0.22
C SER A 393 -10.96 12.24 0.38
N GLY A 394 -10.31 12.20 1.53
CA GLY A 394 -9.20 13.07 1.88
C GLY A 394 -7.86 12.38 1.86
N ARG A 395 -6.82 13.15 1.55
CA ARG A 395 -5.41 12.76 1.65
C ARG A 395 -4.63 13.88 2.32
N SER A 396 -3.76 13.51 3.26
CA SER A 396 -2.98 14.48 4.05
C SER A 396 -1.50 14.51 3.68
N ILE A 397 -0.83 15.58 4.11
CA ILE A 397 0.62 15.74 4.12
C ILE A 397 1.16 15.47 5.52
N ALA A 398 2.47 15.28 5.64
CA ALA A 398 3.13 15.18 6.95
C ALA A 398 2.85 16.44 7.80
N GLY A 399 2.54 16.20 9.07
CA GLY A 399 2.24 17.28 10.03
C GLY A 399 0.76 17.54 10.28
N LEU A 400 -0.17 16.94 9.48
CA LEU A 400 -1.60 17.03 9.73
C LEU A 400 -2.24 15.65 9.82
N HIS A 401 -2.75 15.30 11.01
CA HIS A 401 -3.54 14.08 11.21
C HIS A 401 -4.98 14.32 10.73
N LEU A 402 -5.35 13.69 9.61
CA LEU A 402 -6.58 14.05 8.88
C LEU A 402 -7.85 13.77 9.69
N ARG A 403 -7.92 12.62 10.38
CA ARG A 403 -9.06 12.28 11.24
C ARG A 403 -9.24 13.28 12.37
N ASP A 404 -8.14 13.68 13.04
CA ASP A 404 -8.20 14.64 14.14
C ASP A 404 -8.61 16.04 13.65
N ALA A 405 -8.16 16.41 12.44
CA ALA A 405 -8.60 17.63 11.80
C ALA A 405 -10.11 17.63 11.51
N LEU A 406 -10.66 16.48 11.04
CA LEU A 406 -12.11 16.33 10.85
C LEU A 406 -12.88 16.36 12.19
N ASP A 407 -12.35 15.74 13.24
CA ASP A 407 -12.94 15.80 14.58
C ASP A 407 -13.02 17.26 15.07
N LEU A 408 -11.96 18.04 14.83
CA LEU A 408 -11.95 19.47 15.16
C LEU A 408 -12.95 20.27 14.32
N VAL A 409 -13.10 19.95 13.02
CA VAL A 409 -14.14 20.54 12.17
C VAL A 409 -15.53 20.21 12.71
N ALA A 410 -15.80 18.96 13.07
CA ALA A 410 -17.09 18.51 13.61
C ALA A 410 -17.44 19.21 14.93
N LYS A 411 -16.44 19.42 15.82
CA LYS A 411 -16.60 20.15 17.08
C LYS A 411 -16.89 21.65 16.89
N ARG A 412 -16.27 22.29 15.89
CA ARG A 412 -16.46 23.73 15.60
C ARG A 412 -17.72 24.03 14.81
N ALA A 413 -18.16 23.08 14.00
CA ALA A 413 -19.36 23.19 13.18
C ALA A 413 -20.26 21.96 13.37
N PRO A 414 -20.99 21.87 14.52
CA PRO A 414 -21.86 20.74 14.80
C PRO A 414 -22.90 20.54 13.69
N GLY A 415 -23.09 19.28 13.27
CA GLY A 415 -24.04 18.90 12.23
C GLY A 415 -23.56 19.14 10.79
N LEU A 416 -22.35 19.67 10.57
CA LEU A 416 -21.76 19.86 9.25
C LEU A 416 -21.38 18.52 8.60
N LEU A 417 -20.78 17.61 9.37
CA LEU A 417 -20.40 16.28 8.91
C LEU A 417 -21.48 15.27 9.29
N VAL A 418 -22.05 14.58 8.29
CA VAL A 418 -23.03 13.50 8.51
C VAL A 418 -22.32 12.26 9.06
N ARG A 419 -21.21 11.87 8.43
CA ARG A 419 -20.32 10.78 8.87
C ARG A 419 -18.89 11.14 8.50
N PHE A 420 -17.94 10.69 9.28
CA PHE A 420 -16.52 10.73 8.94
C PHE A 420 -15.74 9.64 9.65
N GLY A 421 -14.59 9.27 9.06
CA GLY A 421 -13.68 8.30 9.64
C GLY A 421 -12.39 8.24 8.85
N GLY A 422 -11.40 7.52 9.37
CA GLY A 422 -10.11 7.38 8.71
C GLY A 422 -8.94 7.45 9.68
N HIS A 423 -7.77 7.75 9.13
CA HIS A 423 -6.48 7.76 9.82
C HIS A 423 -5.72 9.07 9.57
N ALA A 424 -4.46 9.10 10.00
CA ALA A 424 -3.61 10.27 9.84
C ALA A 424 -3.46 10.74 8.38
N ALA A 425 -3.24 9.81 7.44
CA ALA A 425 -2.90 10.13 6.05
C ALA A 425 -4.11 10.15 5.11
N ALA A 426 -5.20 9.46 5.46
CA ALA A 426 -6.38 9.31 4.62
C ALA A 426 -7.65 9.26 5.47
N ALA A 427 -8.72 9.92 5.01
CA ALA A 427 -10.02 9.89 5.67
C ALA A 427 -11.16 10.00 4.65
N GLY A 428 -12.32 9.46 5.03
CA GLY A 428 -13.57 9.61 4.29
C GLY A 428 -14.57 10.42 5.09
N LEU A 429 -15.46 11.14 4.41
CA LEU A 429 -16.55 11.84 5.04
C LEU A 429 -17.78 11.95 4.12
N THR A 430 -18.93 12.15 4.74
CA THR A 430 -20.19 12.46 4.05
C THR A 430 -20.74 13.78 4.58
N LEU A 431 -21.20 14.64 3.71
CA LEU A 431 -21.90 15.87 4.06
C LEU A 431 -23.01 16.15 3.03
N ARG A 432 -23.90 17.09 3.34
CA ARG A 432 -24.90 17.54 2.38
C ARG A 432 -24.24 18.40 1.30
N ALA A 433 -24.65 18.27 0.06
CA ALA A 433 -24.08 19.02 -1.06
C ALA A 433 -24.11 20.54 -0.83
N ALA A 434 -25.18 21.05 -0.21
CA ALA A 434 -25.32 22.46 0.14
C ALA A 434 -24.26 22.96 1.17
N ASP A 435 -23.68 22.06 1.95
CA ASP A 435 -22.70 22.39 3.00
C ASP A 435 -21.24 22.34 2.50
N PHE A 436 -21.00 22.08 1.22
CA PHE A 436 -19.63 21.94 0.67
C PHE A 436 -18.76 23.18 0.94
N THR A 437 -19.25 24.37 0.62
CA THR A 437 -18.49 25.62 0.82
C THR A 437 -18.16 25.83 2.30
N ARG A 438 -19.12 25.60 3.17
CA ARG A 438 -18.95 25.71 4.63
C ARG A 438 -17.91 24.70 5.15
N PHE A 439 -17.90 23.49 4.61
CA PHE A 439 -16.86 22.51 4.93
C PHE A 439 -15.48 22.97 4.48
N ALA A 440 -15.36 23.46 3.24
CA ALA A 440 -14.09 23.92 2.69
C ALA A 440 -13.46 25.03 3.54
N GLU A 441 -14.28 26.01 3.97
CA GLU A 441 -13.86 27.11 4.85
C GLU A 441 -13.44 26.60 6.26
N ALA A 442 -14.24 25.70 6.84
CA ALA A 442 -13.96 25.14 8.16
C ALA A 442 -12.67 24.28 8.15
N PHE A 443 -12.48 23.46 7.11
CA PHE A 443 -11.28 22.63 6.97
C PHE A 443 -10.04 23.47 6.70
N GLU A 444 -10.14 24.52 5.86
CA GLU A 444 -9.05 25.49 5.64
C GLU A 444 -8.64 26.19 6.94
N SER A 445 -9.61 26.62 7.75
CA SER A 445 -9.34 27.24 9.06
C SER A 445 -8.60 26.30 10.00
N VAL A 446 -8.98 25.02 10.05
CA VAL A 446 -8.32 23.98 10.85
C VAL A 446 -6.93 23.69 10.32
N ALA A 447 -6.77 23.51 9.01
CA ALA A 447 -5.47 23.25 8.39
C ALA A 447 -4.49 24.41 8.64
N ARG A 448 -4.94 25.65 8.52
CA ARG A 448 -4.15 26.86 8.80
C ARG A 448 -3.69 26.97 10.26
N GLN A 449 -4.49 26.48 11.19
CA GLN A 449 -4.11 26.43 12.61
C GLN A 449 -3.09 25.32 12.91
N LEU A 450 -3.22 24.16 12.25
CA LEU A 450 -2.43 22.97 12.58
C LEU A 450 -1.11 22.87 11.80
N LEU A 451 -1.02 23.51 10.63
CA LEU A 451 0.16 23.44 9.77
C LEU A 451 1.00 24.71 9.85
N SER A 452 2.29 24.52 10.07
CA SER A 452 3.29 25.59 9.95
C SER A 452 3.69 25.83 8.49
N PRO A 453 4.21 27.02 8.14
CA PRO A 453 4.73 27.31 6.80
C PRO A 453 5.81 26.31 6.34
N GLY A 454 6.64 25.81 7.26
CA GLY A 454 7.66 24.80 6.96
C GLY A 454 7.07 23.47 6.51
N GLN A 455 5.93 23.06 7.08
CA GLN A 455 5.22 21.82 6.70
C GLN A 455 4.47 21.97 5.36
N LEU A 456 4.13 23.20 4.98
CA LEU A 456 3.54 23.51 3.67
C LEU A 456 4.60 23.65 2.56
N ALA A 457 5.88 23.76 2.92
CA ALA A 457 6.99 23.76 1.97
C ALA A 457 7.37 22.31 1.62
N ARG A 458 7.35 22.00 0.32
CA ARG A 458 7.77 20.68 -0.14
C ARG A 458 9.29 20.55 -0.01
N ALA A 459 9.77 19.66 0.83
CA ALA A 459 11.19 19.28 0.90
C ALA A 459 11.44 17.97 0.14
N VAL A 460 12.49 17.93 -0.67
CA VAL A 460 12.96 16.71 -1.33
C VAL A 460 14.11 16.14 -0.49
N GLU A 461 13.81 15.12 0.28
CA GLU A 461 14.80 14.44 1.13
C GLU A 461 15.69 13.53 0.30
N THR A 462 17.02 13.67 0.45
CA THR A 462 18.02 12.88 -0.25
C THR A 462 18.94 12.16 0.73
N ASP A 463 19.63 11.13 0.25
CA ASP A 463 20.68 10.40 0.97
C ASP A 463 22.06 11.06 0.81
N GLY A 464 22.08 12.35 0.42
CA GLY A 464 23.29 13.15 0.23
C GLY A 464 24.01 12.89 -1.09
N SER A 465 25.21 13.42 -1.19
CA SER A 465 26.08 13.29 -2.37
C SER A 465 26.56 11.85 -2.55
N LEU A 466 26.77 11.43 -3.80
CA LEU A 466 27.38 10.16 -4.15
C LEU A 466 28.78 10.40 -4.73
N GLU A 467 29.79 9.76 -4.19
CA GLU A 467 31.16 9.88 -4.73
C GLU A 467 31.20 9.43 -6.20
N PRO A 468 31.94 10.13 -7.09
CA PRO A 468 31.99 9.79 -8.51
C PRO A 468 32.39 8.34 -8.80
N ALA A 469 33.20 7.72 -7.91
CA ALA A 469 33.56 6.31 -8.03
C ALA A 469 32.38 5.35 -7.96
N TYR A 470 31.34 5.72 -7.23
CA TYR A 470 30.12 4.91 -7.04
C TYR A 470 29.02 5.19 -8.09
N LEU A 471 29.27 6.09 -9.05
CA LEU A 471 28.38 6.25 -10.21
C LEU A 471 28.64 5.09 -11.19
N ASP A 472 28.27 3.89 -10.82
CA ASP A 472 28.50 2.68 -11.61
C ASP A 472 27.30 1.74 -11.65
N LEU A 473 27.32 0.80 -12.59
CA LEU A 473 26.26 -0.18 -12.79
C LEU A 473 26.14 -1.14 -11.59
N GLY A 474 27.25 -1.50 -10.95
CA GLY A 474 27.28 -2.43 -9.83
C GLY A 474 26.48 -1.92 -8.64
N LEU A 475 26.66 -0.62 -8.28
CA LEU A 475 25.86 0.01 -7.24
C LEU A 475 24.37 0.11 -7.63
N ALA A 476 24.06 0.46 -8.87
CA ALA A 476 22.67 0.51 -9.34
C ALA A 476 21.99 -0.86 -9.16
N GLN A 477 22.64 -1.94 -9.59
CA GLN A 477 22.16 -3.31 -9.41
C GLN A 477 22.04 -3.72 -7.94
N LEU A 478 23.01 -3.31 -7.10
CA LEU A 478 22.95 -3.59 -5.65
C LEU A 478 21.73 -2.93 -5.01
N LEU A 479 21.43 -1.67 -5.36
CA LEU A 479 20.28 -0.94 -4.83
C LEU A 479 18.95 -1.48 -5.36
N GLU A 480 18.87 -1.87 -6.64
CA GLU A 480 17.65 -2.44 -7.22
C GLU A 480 17.27 -3.82 -6.61
N ARG A 481 18.25 -4.56 -6.07
CA ARG A 481 18.00 -5.84 -5.39
C ARG A 481 17.40 -5.68 -4.00
N GLN A 482 17.51 -4.49 -3.39
CA GLN A 482 16.93 -4.26 -2.07
C GLN A 482 15.42 -4.07 -2.15
N ILE A 483 14.76 -4.19 -1.01
CA ILE A 483 13.32 -3.96 -0.88
C ILE A 483 13.11 -2.52 -0.40
N TRP A 484 12.50 -1.72 -1.25
CA TRP A 484 12.14 -0.33 -0.98
C TRP A 484 10.64 -0.15 -1.03
N GLY A 485 10.10 0.77 -0.23
CA GLY A 485 8.68 1.11 -0.20
C GLY A 485 8.34 2.10 0.90
N GLN A 486 7.11 2.07 1.37
CA GLN A 486 6.64 2.98 2.40
C GLN A 486 7.45 2.81 3.70
N GLY A 487 7.85 3.93 4.34
CA GLY A 487 8.69 3.91 5.53
C GLY A 487 10.16 3.50 5.31
N PHE A 488 10.47 2.90 4.15
CA PHE A 488 11.82 2.49 3.73
C PHE A 488 12.06 2.89 2.27
N PRO A 489 12.09 4.21 1.96
CA PRO A 489 12.06 4.71 0.59
C PRO A 489 13.35 4.38 -0.18
N GLN A 490 13.20 4.25 -1.51
CA GLN A 490 14.33 4.06 -2.41
C GLN A 490 15.35 5.20 -2.27
N PRO A 491 16.66 4.93 -2.37
CA PRO A 491 17.69 5.95 -2.27
C PRO A 491 17.54 7.05 -3.32
N LEU A 492 17.66 8.29 -2.87
CA LEU A 492 17.69 9.48 -3.70
C LEU A 492 18.96 10.27 -3.36
N PHE A 493 19.86 10.41 -4.31
CA PHE A 493 21.10 11.13 -4.15
C PHE A 493 20.99 12.55 -4.69
N CYS A 494 21.89 13.45 -4.27
CA CYS A 494 21.88 14.83 -4.72
C CYS A 494 23.27 15.33 -5.02
N ASP A 495 23.48 15.78 -6.26
CA ASP A 495 24.76 16.29 -6.73
C ASP A 495 24.61 17.44 -7.74
N GLU A 496 25.69 18.17 -7.96
CA GLU A 496 25.78 19.16 -9.02
C GLU A 496 26.28 18.52 -10.31
N PHE A 497 25.62 18.85 -11.41
CA PHE A 497 25.94 18.37 -12.74
C PHE A 497 26.04 19.51 -13.75
N GLU A 498 26.94 19.33 -14.71
CA GLU A 498 26.95 20.07 -15.96
C GLU A 498 26.09 19.33 -17.00
N VAL A 499 25.18 20.04 -17.66
CA VAL A 499 24.31 19.50 -18.70
C VAL A 499 25.01 19.65 -20.04
N LEU A 500 25.57 18.56 -20.54
CA LEU A 500 26.28 18.53 -21.82
C LEU A 500 25.34 18.48 -23.03
N GLY A 501 24.16 17.92 -22.83
CA GLY A 501 23.15 17.83 -23.88
C GLY A 501 21.80 17.34 -23.32
N GLN A 502 20.73 17.72 -24.02
CA GLN A 502 19.37 17.32 -23.68
C GLN A 502 18.53 17.18 -24.94
N ARG A 503 17.67 16.17 -24.95
CA ARG A 503 16.73 15.95 -26.07
C ARG A 503 15.43 15.30 -25.59
N VAL A 504 14.33 15.65 -26.23
CA VAL A 504 13.03 15.00 -25.98
C VAL A 504 13.00 13.60 -26.56
N VAL A 505 12.44 12.64 -25.83
CA VAL A 505 12.24 11.26 -26.25
C VAL A 505 10.81 10.82 -25.88
N GLY A 506 10.16 10.08 -26.79
CA GLY A 506 8.80 9.57 -26.56
C GLY A 506 7.77 10.67 -26.27
N GLU A 507 7.93 11.88 -26.82
CA GLU A 507 7.03 13.04 -26.71
C GLU A 507 6.79 13.59 -25.29
N LYS A 508 7.19 12.86 -24.25
CA LYS A 508 6.87 13.17 -22.85
C LYS A 508 8.07 13.23 -21.90
N HIS A 509 9.25 12.82 -22.37
CA HIS A 509 10.40 12.63 -21.52
C HIS A 509 11.61 13.39 -22.06
N THR A 510 12.52 13.78 -21.19
CA THR A 510 13.80 14.38 -21.59
C THR A 510 14.94 13.44 -21.24
N LYS A 511 15.74 13.06 -22.25
CA LYS A 511 17.00 12.34 -22.06
C LYS A 511 18.12 13.38 -21.96
N LEU A 512 19.01 13.20 -21.01
CA LEU A 512 20.10 14.11 -20.65
C LEU A 512 21.44 13.38 -20.73
N ASN A 513 22.48 14.11 -21.11
CA ASN A 513 23.87 13.74 -20.90
C ASN A 513 24.43 14.69 -19.84
N LEU A 514 24.76 14.15 -18.67
CA LEU A 514 25.23 14.90 -17.52
C LEU A 514 26.73 14.62 -17.29
N SER A 515 27.49 15.64 -16.88
CA SER A 515 28.90 15.50 -16.50
C SER A 515 29.11 15.84 -15.04
N ARG A 516 29.92 15.03 -14.37
CA ARG A 516 30.38 15.27 -13.00
C ARG A 516 31.76 14.68 -12.77
N GLY A 517 32.72 15.52 -12.33
CA GLY A 517 34.09 15.08 -12.05
C GLY A 517 34.77 14.39 -13.24
N GLY A 518 34.52 14.87 -14.46
CA GLY A 518 35.09 14.32 -15.70
C GLY A 518 34.39 13.03 -16.20
N ARG A 519 33.36 12.52 -15.50
CA ARG A 519 32.56 11.38 -15.94
C ARG A 519 31.25 11.86 -16.57
N THR A 520 30.92 11.27 -17.71
CA THR A 520 29.61 11.48 -18.35
C THR A 520 28.67 10.32 -18.03
N VAL A 521 27.42 10.65 -17.70
CA VAL A 521 26.37 9.67 -17.40
C VAL A 521 25.07 10.07 -18.09
N GLU A 522 24.35 9.08 -18.62
CA GLU A 522 23.01 9.28 -19.16
C GLU A 522 21.99 9.45 -18.04
N ALA A 523 21.04 10.36 -18.24
CA ALA A 523 19.95 10.56 -17.32
C ALA A 523 18.61 10.72 -18.05
N MET A 524 17.53 10.40 -17.35
CA MET A 524 16.15 10.56 -17.82
C MET A 524 15.36 11.44 -16.85
N ARG A 525 14.55 12.34 -17.43
CA ARG A 525 13.46 13.02 -16.74
C ARG A 525 12.15 12.55 -17.34
N PHE A 526 11.37 11.83 -16.57
CA PHE A 526 10.07 11.33 -17.02
C PHE A 526 8.99 12.39 -16.89
N ASN A 527 8.08 12.48 -17.88
CA ASN A 527 6.96 13.43 -17.93
C ASN A 527 7.38 14.90 -17.72
N ALA A 528 8.51 15.28 -18.28
CA ALA A 528 9.08 16.63 -18.14
C ALA A 528 9.72 17.05 -19.48
N LEU A 529 9.28 18.17 -20.00
CA LEU A 529 9.69 18.71 -21.31
C LEU A 529 10.49 20.03 -21.18
N ASP A 530 10.45 20.66 -19.99
CA ASP A 530 11.20 21.87 -19.73
C ASP A 530 12.71 21.65 -19.80
N SER A 531 13.42 22.54 -20.45
CA SER A 531 14.88 22.47 -20.59
C SER A 531 15.57 22.82 -19.27
N LEU A 532 16.65 22.11 -18.97
CA LEU A 532 17.54 22.39 -17.85
C LEU A 532 18.59 23.44 -18.26
N PRO A 533 19.04 24.29 -17.30
CA PRO A 533 20.20 25.15 -17.53
C PRO A 533 21.49 24.33 -17.63
N SER A 534 22.60 24.99 -18.02
CA SER A 534 23.92 24.34 -18.20
C SER A 534 24.49 23.73 -16.92
N ARG A 535 24.07 24.19 -15.73
CA ARG A 535 24.43 23.63 -14.44
C ARG A 535 23.20 23.49 -13.55
N VAL A 536 23.08 22.34 -12.93
CA VAL A 536 21.94 22.00 -12.05
C VAL A 536 22.44 21.25 -10.81
N ARG A 537 21.77 21.48 -9.69
CA ARG A 537 21.78 20.60 -8.54
C ARG A 537 20.59 19.66 -8.67
N ALA A 538 20.85 18.37 -8.87
CA ALA A 538 19.79 17.40 -9.16
C ALA A 538 19.69 16.34 -8.08
N ALA A 539 18.43 16.05 -7.68
CA ALA A 539 18.08 14.87 -6.89
C ALA A 539 17.76 13.73 -7.84
N TYR A 540 18.45 12.60 -7.70
CA TYR A 540 18.40 11.52 -8.68
C TYR A 540 18.49 10.14 -8.03
N ARG A 541 17.93 9.13 -8.72
CA ARG A 541 18.11 7.71 -8.42
C ARG A 541 19.04 7.07 -9.44
N LEU A 542 19.78 6.05 -9.00
CA LEU A 542 20.47 5.14 -9.89
C LEU A 542 19.47 4.13 -10.43
N SER A 543 19.53 3.82 -11.72
CA SER A 543 18.71 2.83 -12.38
C SER A 543 19.53 2.02 -13.37
N VAL A 544 19.17 0.76 -13.57
CA VAL A 544 19.72 -0.09 -14.61
C VAL A 544 18.87 0.08 -15.86
N ASN A 545 19.45 0.71 -16.88
CA ASN A 545 18.85 0.77 -18.21
C ASN A 545 19.28 -0.47 -19.01
N GLU A 546 18.32 -1.17 -19.61
CA GLU A 546 18.60 -2.29 -20.48
C GLU A 546 18.09 -2.00 -21.89
N PHE A 547 18.99 -2.09 -22.82
CA PHE A 547 18.68 -1.91 -24.25
C PHE A 547 19.43 -2.94 -25.07
N ASN A 548 18.71 -3.70 -25.90
CA ASN A 548 19.27 -4.77 -26.74
C ASN A 548 20.14 -5.79 -25.97
N GLY A 549 19.73 -6.13 -24.74
CA GLY A 549 20.45 -7.07 -23.88
C GLY A 549 21.68 -6.50 -23.16
N ALA A 550 22.07 -5.25 -23.43
CA ALA A 550 23.14 -4.57 -22.72
C ALA A 550 22.56 -3.76 -21.53
N GLN A 551 23.16 -3.93 -20.36
CA GLN A 551 22.81 -3.16 -19.17
C GLN A 551 23.77 -2.00 -18.98
N THR A 552 23.24 -0.80 -18.74
CA THR A 552 24.02 0.42 -18.51
C THR A 552 23.45 1.18 -17.31
N LEU A 553 24.32 1.97 -16.65
CA LEU A 553 23.88 2.92 -15.65
C LEU A 553 23.07 4.04 -16.29
N GLN A 554 21.93 4.37 -15.74
CA GLN A 554 21.13 5.55 -16.06
C GLN A 554 20.70 6.25 -14.76
N LEU A 555 20.74 7.58 -14.72
CA LEU A 555 20.16 8.35 -13.63
C LEU A 555 18.69 8.68 -13.95
N VAL A 556 17.83 8.63 -12.94
CA VAL A 556 16.46 9.14 -13.04
C VAL A 556 16.38 10.40 -12.21
N ILE A 557 16.20 11.55 -12.86
CA ILE A 557 16.12 12.85 -12.20
C ILE A 557 14.68 13.03 -11.68
N GLU A 558 14.55 13.17 -10.36
CA GLU A 558 13.27 13.37 -9.67
C GLU A 558 12.97 14.85 -9.41
N HIS A 559 14.03 15.61 -9.11
CA HIS A 559 13.94 17.05 -8.83
C HIS A 559 15.25 17.74 -9.18
N TRP A 560 15.19 19.04 -9.44
CA TRP A 560 16.37 19.85 -9.69
C TRP A 560 16.19 21.29 -9.23
N GLU A 561 17.30 21.94 -8.95
CA GLU A 561 17.41 23.36 -8.59
C GLU A 561 18.51 23.99 -9.44
N LYS A 562 18.39 25.30 -9.69
CA LYS A 562 19.52 26.03 -10.24
C LYS A 562 20.65 26.03 -9.21
N THR A 563 21.88 25.76 -9.63
CA THR A 563 23.04 26.00 -8.78
C THR A 563 23.10 27.50 -8.51
N GLY A 564 23.28 27.91 -7.25
CA GLY A 564 23.48 29.31 -6.92
C GLY A 564 24.70 29.86 -7.70
N THR A 565 24.52 31.03 -8.27
CA THR A 565 25.62 31.82 -8.88
C THR A 565 26.62 32.22 -7.82
#